data_5ce35e29fa1c9af63af1319dee922675
#
_entry.id   5ce35e29fa1c9af63af1319dee922675
#
_cell.length_a   1.000
_cell.length_b   1.000
_cell.length_c   1.000
_cell.angle_alpha   90.00
_cell.angle_beta   90.00
_cell.angle_gamma   90.00
#
_symmetry.space_group_name_H-M   'P 1'
#
loop_
_entity.id
_entity.type
_entity.pdbx_description
1 polymer ?
#
loop_
_entity_poly.entity_id
_entity_poly.type
_entity_poly.pdbx_seq_one_letter_code
_entity_poly.pdbx_strand_id
1 'polypeptide(L)'
;MRISRTTLSILTITALAVGGAAPASAAPDSQHPASASSKLPAGDRARIAQRLVDFGVPAELRAGLLDGIDHDRVLDAATGATPASTDTLVHDGLAYEVSRFADGSFIATAVEGPRESTAIHPDDIQGCSRYTGAGVTEYSHCLVISDTPTLTLQFRASYYRSGRASGIDEISDWDIQAYAGSCALQEFDIVKARYGSATGPAKARLRCFANAVSGIASSYPYLDLVVDGSGARSASNF
;
A
#
# COMPACT_ATOMS: atom_id res chain seq x y z
N MET A 1 32.59 26.13 25.66
CA MET A 1 32.90 25.55 26.96
C MET A 1 32.19 26.35 28.04
N ARG A 2 30.99 25.92 28.47
CA ARG A 2 30.32 26.37 29.71
C ARG A 2 29.25 25.33 30.03
N ILE A 3 29.48 24.59 31.07
CA ILE A 3 28.63 23.57 31.68
C ILE A 3 27.69 24.29 32.63
N SER A 4 26.38 24.15 32.48
CA SER A 4 25.40 24.64 33.47
C SER A 4 24.73 23.44 34.11
N ARG A 5 24.96 23.27 35.39
CA ARG A 5 24.34 22.29 36.29
C ARG A 5 23.01 22.88 36.76
N THR A 6 21.92 22.15 36.65
CA THR A 6 20.64 22.49 37.28
C THR A 6 20.26 21.42 38.28
N THR A 7 20.01 21.88 39.47
CA THR A 7 19.80 21.19 40.74
C THR A 7 18.44 20.43 40.79
N LEU A 8 18.51 19.24 41.37
CA LEU A 8 17.38 18.36 41.69
C LEU A 8 16.75 18.82 43.03
N SER A 9 15.44 19.13 43.01
CA SER A 9 14.66 19.36 44.24
C SER A 9 13.77 18.17 44.53
N ILE A 10 14.01 17.54 45.65
CA ILE A 10 13.23 16.42 46.20
C ILE A 10 12.11 17.03 47.06
N LEU A 11 10.86 16.71 46.72
CA LEU A 11 9.69 17.07 47.53
C LEU A 11 9.17 15.79 48.22
N THR A 12 9.33 15.72 49.52
CA THR A 12 8.81 14.70 50.42
C THR A 12 7.37 15.03 50.79
N ILE A 13 6.41 14.16 50.47
CA ILE A 13 5.00 14.27 50.93
C ILE A 13 4.71 13.16 51.90
N THR A 14 4.39 13.52 53.11
CA THR A 14 4.02 12.67 54.24
C THR A 14 2.58 12.18 54.06
N ALA A 15 2.33 10.86 54.14
CA ALA A 15 1.02 10.27 54.08
C ALA A 15 0.36 10.22 55.49
N LEU A 16 -0.83 10.78 55.61
CA LEU A 16 -1.75 10.52 56.75
C LEU A 16 -2.69 9.36 56.38
N ALA A 17 -2.64 8.30 57.11
CA ALA A 17 -3.60 7.20 57.05
C ALA A 17 -4.83 7.54 57.88
N VAL A 18 -6.00 7.62 57.23
CA VAL A 18 -7.30 7.61 57.90
C VAL A 18 -8.01 6.33 57.47
N GLY A 19 -8.23 5.45 58.44
CA GLY A 19 -8.99 4.21 58.24
C GLY A 19 -10.49 4.50 58.16
N GLY A 20 -11.08 4.09 57.05
CA GLY A 20 -12.53 4.07 56.84
C GLY A 20 -12.92 2.73 56.23
N ALA A 21 -13.63 1.90 57.00
CA ALA A 21 -14.27 0.68 56.52
C ALA A 21 -15.42 1.07 55.57
N ALA A 22 -15.28 0.76 54.28
CA ALA A 22 -16.35 0.89 53.31
C ALA A 22 -17.01 -0.48 53.07
N PRO A 23 -18.33 -0.55 52.88
CA PRO A 23 -19.04 -1.78 52.60
C PRO A 23 -18.65 -2.31 51.20
N ALA A 24 -18.53 -3.62 51.08
CA ALA A 24 -18.28 -4.29 49.82
C ALA A 24 -19.43 -4.04 48.84
N SER A 25 -19.27 -3.09 47.94
CA SER A 25 -20.11 -2.94 46.76
C SER A 25 -19.71 -4.04 45.78
N ALA A 26 -20.65 -4.96 45.51
CA ALA A 26 -20.53 -5.90 44.40
C ALA A 26 -20.20 -5.13 43.14
N ALA A 27 -19.04 -5.39 42.56
CA ALA A 27 -18.68 -4.87 41.26
C ALA A 27 -19.71 -5.35 40.23
N PRO A 28 -20.28 -4.46 39.40
CA PRO A 28 -21.06 -4.93 38.27
C PRO A 28 -20.14 -5.72 37.37
N ASP A 29 -20.57 -6.95 37.04
CA ASP A 29 -19.96 -7.75 35.99
C ASP A 29 -19.79 -6.86 34.76
N SER A 30 -18.54 -6.47 34.48
CA SER A 30 -18.16 -5.85 33.22
C SER A 30 -18.32 -6.92 32.15
N GLN A 31 -19.59 -7.11 31.72
CA GLN A 31 -19.82 -7.76 30.43
C GLN A 31 -19.09 -6.92 29.39
N HIS A 32 -17.86 -7.32 29.07
CA HIS A 32 -17.23 -6.90 27.84
C HIS A 32 -18.27 -7.19 26.75
N PRO A 33 -18.70 -6.20 25.96
CA PRO A 33 -19.52 -6.49 24.81
C PRO A 33 -18.70 -7.50 23.98
N ALA A 34 -19.25 -8.69 23.80
CA ALA A 34 -18.69 -9.67 22.87
C ALA A 34 -18.51 -8.89 21.57
N SER A 35 -17.25 -8.71 21.14
CA SER A 35 -16.89 -8.04 19.91
C SER A 35 -17.72 -8.70 18.83
N ALA A 36 -18.73 -8.00 18.32
CA ALA A 36 -19.53 -8.48 17.21
C ALA A 36 -18.54 -8.80 16.10
N SER A 37 -18.42 -10.08 15.73
CA SER A 37 -17.54 -10.57 14.68
C SER A 37 -17.87 -9.77 13.42
N SER A 38 -17.01 -8.83 13.05
CA SER A 38 -17.16 -8.00 11.87
C SER A 38 -16.99 -8.91 10.66
N LYS A 39 -18.09 -9.26 10.01
CA LYS A 39 -18.05 -10.07 8.80
C LYS A 39 -18.01 -9.16 7.59
N LEU A 40 -17.16 -9.51 6.63
CA LEU A 40 -17.14 -8.87 5.34
C LEU A 40 -18.54 -8.91 4.68
N PRO A 41 -19.00 -7.83 4.05
CA PRO A 41 -20.15 -7.87 3.17
C PRO A 41 -19.98 -8.97 2.11
N ALA A 42 -21.06 -9.69 1.78
CA ALA A 42 -21.00 -10.82 0.84
C ALA A 42 -20.39 -10.44 -0.53
N GLY A 43 -20.66 -9.22 -1.01
CA GLY A 43 -20.09 -8.68 -2.25
C GLY A 43 -18.57 -8.50 -2.17
N ASP A 44 -18.06 -7.99 -1.06
CA ASP A 44 -16.62 -7.77 -0.86
C ASP A 44 -15.89 -9.12 -0.71
N ARG A 45 -16.48 -10.05 0.04
CA ARG A 45 -15.97 -11.42 0.15
C ARG A 45 -15.86 -12.09 -1.23
N ALA A 46 -16.87 -11.95 -2.10
CA ALA A 46 -16.82 -12.51 -3.45
C ALA A 46 -15.73 -11.87 -4.31
N ARG A 47 -15.55 -10.54 -4.23
CA ARG A 47 -14.49 -9.83 -4.95
C ARG A 47 -13.11 -10.28 -4.49
N ILE A 48 -12.88 -10.36 -3.17
CA ILE A 48 -11.62 -10.86 -2.62
C ILE A 48 -11.37 -12.29 -3.09
N ALA A 49 -12.38 -13.17 -3.03
CA ALA A 49 -12.25 -14.56 -3.50
C ALA A 49 -11.83 -14.63 -4.97
N GLN A 50 -12.43 -13.79 -5.85
CA GLN A 50 -12.05 -13.72 -7.26
C GLN A 50 -10.60 -13.24 -7.43
N ARG A 51 -10.19 -12.19 -6.70
CA ARG A 51 -8.81 -11.70 -6.75
C ARG A 51 -7.79 -12.77 -6.34
N LEU A 52 -8.09 -13.58 -5.33
CA LEU A 52 -7.23 -14.71 -4.95
C LEU A 52 -7.08 -15.73 -6.11
N VAL A 53 -8.13 -15.91 -6.93
CA VAL A 53 -8.07 -16.75 -8.14
C VAL A 53 -7.23 -16.09 -9.21
N ASP A 54 -7.49 -14.82 -9.52
CA ASP A 54 -6.88 -14.05 -10.60
C ASP A 54 -5.36 -13.93 -10.41
N PHE A 55 -4.91 -13.73 -9.17
CA PHE A 55 -3.50 -13.69 -8.81
C PHE A 55 -2.90 -15.06 -8.46
N GLY A 56 -3.60 -16.16 -8.78
CA GLY A 56 -3.06 -17.51 -8.72
C GLY A 56 -2.76 -18.04 -7.31
N VAL A 57 -3.48 -17.57 -6.27
CA VAL A 57 -3.35 -18.13 -4.93
C VAL A 57 -3.80 -19.59 -4.94
N PRO A 58 -3.02 -20.53 -4.37
CA PRO A 58 -3.39 -21.95 -4.31
C PRO A 58 -4.77 -22.18 -3.66
N ALA A 59 -5.56 -23.09 -4.21
CA ALA A 59 -6.95 -23.29 -3.78
C ALA A 59 -7.09 -23.64 -2.29
N GLU A 60 -6.13 -24.40 -1.76
CA GLU A 60 -6.04 -24.81 -0.36
C GLU A 60 -5.82 -23.65 0.63
N LEU A 61 -5.22 -22.53 0.17
CA LEU A 61 -4.96 -21.37 1.02
C LEU A 61 -6.11 -20.34 1.02
N ARG A 62 -6.94 -20.33 -0.06
CA ARG A 62 -7.96 -19.29 -0.27
C ARG A 62 -8.98 -19.20 0.86
N ALA A 63 -9.47 -20.36 1.33
CA ALA A 63 -10.47 -20.39 2.40
C ALA A 63 -9.91 -19.82 3.72
N GLY A 64 -8.68 -20.17 4.07
CA GLY A 64 -8.00 -19.67 5.26
C GLY A 64 -7.67 -18.18 5.20
N LEU A 65 -7.33 -17.66 4.01
CA LEU A 65 -7.15 -16.22 3.79
C LEU A 65 -8.45 -15.45 3.96
N LEU A 66 -9.54 -15.90 3.32
CA LEU A 66 -10.84 -15.26 3.43
C LEU A 66 -11.36 -15.24 4.87
N ASP A 67 -11.19 -16.35 5.59
CA ASP A 67 -11.54 -16.42 7.01
C ASP A 67 -10.68 -15.47 7.84
N GLY A 68 -9.37 -15.41 7.56
CA GLY A 68 -8.47 -14.48 8.22
C GLY A 68 -8.87 -13.02 8.03
N ILE A 69 -9.25 -12.61 6.81
CA ILE A 69 -9.70 -11.26 6.49
C ILE A 69 -11.03 -10.96 7.19
N ASP A 70 -11.97 -11.90 7.21
CA ASP A 70 -13.25 -11.78 7.94
C ASP A 70 -13.06 -11.54 9.45
N HIS A 71 -11.93 -11.98 10.01
CA HIS A 71 -11.58 -11.84 11.43
C HIS A 71 -10.48 -10.80 11.67
N ASP A 72 -10.26 -9.87 10.72
CA ASP A 72 -9.25 -8.81 10.78
C ASP A 72 -7.83 -9.29 11.07
N ARG A 73 -7.49 -10.52 10.68
CA ARG A 73 -6.12 -11.01 10.77
C ARG A 73 -5.23 -10.20 9.83
N VAL A 74 -4.14 -9.67 10.36
CA VAL A 74 -3.13 -8.99 9.55
C VAL A 74 -2.46 -10.02 8.65
N LEU A 75 -2.46 -9.78 7.34
CA LEU A 75 -1.84 -10.65 6.35
C LEU A 75 -0.32 -10.46 6.34
N ASP A 76 0.43 -11.51 6.01
CA ASP A 76 1.90 -11.46 5.91
C ASP A 76 2.35 -10.34 4.94
N ALA A 77 1.61 -10.13 3.85
CA ALA A 77 1.83 -9.05 2.90
C ALA A 77 1.80 -7.63 3.54
N ALA A 78 1.10 -7.46 4.68
CA ALA A 78 0.97 -6.19 5.38
C ALA A 78 1.89 -6.08 6.61
N THR A 79 2.70 -7.09 6.91
CA THR A 79 3.60 -7.10 8.08
C THR A 79 5.04 -6.76 7.76
N GLY A 80 5.38 -6.58 6.47
CA GLY A 80 6.76 -6.49 6.02
C GLY A 80 7.51 -7.82 6.06
N ALA A 81 6.79 -8.95 6.09
CA ALA A 81 7.38 -10.28 6.00
C ALA A 81 8.17 -10.45 4.70
N THR A 82 9.15 -11.35 4.73
CA THR A 82 9.90 -11.70 3.51
C THR A 82 9.03 -12.56 2.61
N PRO A 83 8.86 -12.23 1.31
CA PRO A 83 8.15 -13.08 0.36
C PRO A 83 8.75 -14.49 0.30
N ALA A 84 7.90 -15.50 0.26
CA ALA A 84 8.30 -16.89 0.04
C ALA A 84 8.77 -17.13 -1.41
N SER A 85 8.17 -16.40 -2.36
CA SER A 85 8.58 -16.39 -3.78
C SER A 85 8.19 -15.08 -4.46
N THR A 86 8.87 -14.80 -5.57
CA THR A 86 8.49 -13.71 -6.49
C THR A 86 8.42 -14.29 -7.89
N ASP A 87 7.33 -14.04 -8.62
CA ASP A 87 7.12 -14.49 -9.98
C ASP A 87 6.53 -13.37 -10.85
N THR A 88 6.36 -13.64 -12.15
CA THR A 88 5.67 -12.72 -13.08
C THR A 88 4.34 -13.33 -13.50
N LEU A 89 3.28 -12.54 -13.41
CA LEU A 89 1.93 -12.92 -13.85
C LEU A 89 1.43 -11.89 -14.87
N VAL A 90 0.86 -12.38 -15.97
CA VAL A 90 0.14 -11.51 -16.91
C VAL A 90 -1.35 -11.56 -16.57
N HIS A 91 -1.92 -10.41 -16.21
CA HIS A 91 -3.35 -10.26 -15.90
C HIS A 91 -3.85 -8.95 -16.51
N ASP A 92 -4.99 -8.98 -17.19
CA ASP A 92 -5.60 -7.84 -17.91
C ASP A 92 -4.62 -7.08 -18.84
N GLY A 93 -3.69 -7.84 -19.46
CA GLY A 93 -2.70 -7.28 -20.38
C GLY A 93 -1.51 -6.58 -19.70
N LEU A 94 -1.44 -6.57 -18.38
CA LEU A 94 -0.33 -6.07 -17.60
C LEU A 94 0.57 -7.22 -17.12
N ALA A 95 1.88 -7.01 -17.16
CA ALA A 95 2.85 -7.91 -16.54
C ALA A 95 3.13 -7.45 -15.11
N TYR A 96 2.61 -8.21 -14.16
CA TYR A 96 2.81 -7.97 -12.73
C TYR A 96 4.05 -8.71 -12.22
N GLU A 97 4.82 -8.05 -11.37
CA GLU A 97 5.71 -8.71 -10.43
C GLU A 97 4.89 -9.06 -9.19
N VAL A 98 4.81 -10.35 -8.86
CA VAL A 98 3.98 -10.86 -7.76
C VAL A 98 4.86 -11.43 -6.67
N SER A 99 4.91 -10.78 -5.52
CA SER A 99 5.50 -11.28 -4.29
C SER A 99 4.46 -12.09 -3.52
N ARG A 100 4.75 -13.38 -3.25
CA ARG A 100 3.85 -14.31 -2.55
C ARG A 100 4.38 -14.59 -1.16
N PHE A 101 3.48 -14.67 -0.19
CA PHE A 101 3.80 -14.88 1.22
C PHE A 101 3.34 -16.26 1.70
N ALA A 102 3.86 -16.69 2.85
CA ALA A 102 3.63 -18.03 3.38
C ALA A 102 2.15 -18.31 3.72
N ASP A 103 1.41 -17.28 4.15
CA ASP A 103 -0.03 -17.36 4.42
C ASP A 103 -0.89 -17.38 3.14
N GLY A 104 -0.29 -17.27 1.95
CA GLY A 104 -0.94 -17.16 0.65
C GLY A 104 -1.33 -15.74 0.24
N SER A 105 -1.11 -14.73 1.08
CA SER A 105 -1.27 -13.34 0.68
C SER A 105 -0.23 -12.95 -0.38
N PHE A 106 -0.48 -11.84 -1.09
CA PHE A 106 0.40 -11.38 -2.16
C PHE A 106 0.45 -9.86 -2.23
N ILE A 107 1.53 -9.35 -2.83
CA ILE A 107 1.64 -8.00 -3.37
C ILE A 107 1.99 -8.15 -4.85
N ALA A 108 1.15 -7.60 -5.72
CA ALA A 108 1.38 -7.61 -7.17
C ALA A 108 1.54 -6.17 -7.64
N THR A 109 2.64 -5.86 -8.32
CA THR A 109 2.92 -4.51 -8.81
C THR A 109 3.21 -4.52 -10.30
N ALA A 110 2.75 -3.47 -11.00
CA ALA A 110 3.05 -3.30 -12.41
C ALA A 110 3.22 -1.82 -12.78
N VAL A 111 4.02 -1.59 -13.82
CA VAL A 111 4.02 -0.35 -14.61
C VAL A 111 3.66 -0.74 -16.03
N GLU A 112 2.59 -0.14 -16.58
CA GLU A 112 2.14 -0.40 -17.95
C GLU A 112 3.26 -0.12 -18.93
N GLY A 113 3.56 -1.12 -19.77
CA GLY A 113 4.47 -0.95 -20.90
C GLY A 113 3.77 -0.25 -22.06
N PRO A 114 4.52 0.47 -22.92
CA PRO A 114 3.95 1.12 -24.08
C PRO A 114 3.38 0.07 -25.03
N ARG A 115 2.19 0.31 -25.54
CA ARG A 115 1.64 -0.47 -26.65
C ARG A 115 2.44 -0.14 -27.90
N GLU A 116 2.84 -1.14 -28.67
CA GLU A 116 3.37 -0.93 -30.00
C GLU A 116 2.21 -0.50 -30.92
N SER A 117 2.03 0.80 -31.09
CA SER A 117 1.04 1.33 -32.02
C SER A 117 1.67 1.37 -33.41
N THR A 118 1.19 0.52 -34.30
CA THR A 118 1.53 0.57 -35.73
C THR A 118 0.67 1.59 -36.50
N ALA A 119 -0.30 2.22 -35.85
CA ALA A 119 -1.15 3.24 -36.45
C ALA A 119 -1.43 4.37 -35.44
N ILE A 120 -1.07 5.58 -35.83
CA ILE A 120 -1.39 6.80 -35.10
C ILE A 120 -2.86 7.14 -35.42
N HIS A 121 -3.78 6.71 -34.59
CA HIS A 121 -5.11 7.31 -34.50
C HIS A 121 -5.11 8.28 -33.33
N PRO A 122 -5.37 9.59 -33.56
CA PRO A 122 -5.35 10.62 -32.51
C PRO A 122 -6.36 10.39 -31.39
N ASP A 123 -7.39 9.59 -31.63
CA ASP A 123 -8.49 9.33 -30.69
C ASP A 123 -8.28 8.09 -29.81
N ASP A 124 -7.15 7.38 -29.95
CA ASP A 124 -6.89 6.10 -29.26
C ASP A 124 -5.87 6.24 -28.13
N ILE A 125 -5.86 7.39 -27.43
CA ILE A 125 -4.96 7.66 -26.29
C ILE A 125 -5.55 7.03 -25.01
N GLN A 126 -5.92 5.76 -25.06
CA GLN A 126 -6.17 4.96 -23.88
C GLN A 126 -4.97 4.03 -23.64
N GLY A 127 -4.13 4.36 -22.66
CA GLY A 127 -2.99 3.55 -22.25
C GLY A 127 -1.64 4.24 -22.38
N CYS A 128 -0.58 3.51 -22.03
CA CYS A 128 0.79 3.99 -22.06
C CYS A 128 1.26 4.17 -23.51
N SER A 129 1.68 5.37 -23.86
CA SER A 129 2.32 5.68 -25.15
C SER A 129 3.81 5.95 -24.97
N ARG A 130 4.61 5.71 -26.03
CA ARG A 130 6.05 5.94 -26.03
C ARG A 130 6.47 6.78 -27.23
N TYR A 131 7.26 7.81 -26.96
CA TYR A 131 7.96 8.58 -27.99
C TYR A 131 9.46 8.52 -27.74
N THR A 132 10.27 8.35 -28.78
CA THR A 132 11.74 8.36 -28.69
C THR A 132 12.30 9.37 -29.71
N GLY A 133 13.05 10.34 -29.20
CA GLY A 133 13.68 11.38 -30.04
C GLY A 133 14.84 12.05 -29.30
N ALA A 134 15.85 12.51 -30.02
CA ALA A 134 17.01 13.23 -29.49
C ALA A 134 17.71 12.57 -28.29
N GLY A 135 17.69 11.22 -28.20
CA GLY A 135 18.32 10.47 -27.11
C GLY A 135 17.49 10.43 -25.81
N VAL A 136 16.24 10.88 -25.86
CA VAL A 136 15.26 10.78 -24.77
C VAL A 136 14.15 9.85 -25.20
N THR A 137 13.68 9.01 -24.28
CA THR A 137 12.45 8.23 -24.44
C THR A 137 11.44 8.74 -23.42
N GLU A 138 10.33 9.22 -23.91
CA GLU A 138 9.20 9.70 -23.12
C GLU A 138 8.09 8.65 -23.09
N TYR A 139 7.46 8.51 -21.95
CA TYR A 139 6.33 7.64 -21.70
C TYR A 139 5.19 8.50 -21.15
N SER A 140 3.99 8.40 -21.73
CA SER A 140 2.86 9.23 -21.36
C SER A 140 1.66 8.40 -20.93
N HIS A 141 1.01 8.83 -19.85
CA HIS A 141 -0.21 8.22 -19.29
C HIS A 141 -0.10 6.72 -18.96
N CYS A 142 1.09 6.27 -18.54
CA CYS A 142 1.30 4.87 -18.17
C CYS A 142 0.67 4.56 -16.82
N LEU A 143 -0.08 3.47 -16.74
CA LEU A 143 -0.66 3.00 -15.49
C LEU A 143 0.43 2.46 -14.56
N VAL A 144 0.39 2.87 -13.31
CA VAL A 144 1.17 2.33 -12.19
C VAL A 144 0.18 1.74 -11.22
N ILE A 145 0.33 0.47 -10.86
CA ILE A 145 -0.66 -0.25 -10.05
C ILE A 145 0.01 -1.17 -9.04
N SER A 146 -0.62 -1.31 -7.89
CA SER A 146 -0.31 -2.33 -6.90
C SER A 146 -1.59 -2.94 -6.34
N ASP A 147 -1.61 -4.25 -6.32
CA ASP A 147 -2.72 -5.10 -5.91
C ASP A 147 -2.32 -5.97 -4.72
N THR A 148 -3.23 -6.07 -3.75
CA THR A 148 -3.19 -7.04 -2.65
C THR A 148 -4.53 -7.77 -2.58
N PRO A 149 -4.74 -8.78 -1.75
CA PRO A 149 -6.05 -9.38 -1.56
C PRO A 149 -7.16 -8.37 -1.24
N THR A 150 -6.85 -7.30 -0.49
CA THR A 150 -7.83 -6.39 0.11
C THR A 150 -7.78 -4.95 -0.39
N LEU A 151 -6.78 -4.58 -1.17
CA LEU A 151 -6.56 -3.19 -1.59
C LEU A 151 -5.92 -3.13 -2.98
N THR A 152 -6.40 -2.21 -3.82
CA THR A 152 -5.74 -1.77 -5.05
C THR A 152 -5.41 -0.29 -4.93
N LEU A 153 -4.17 0.06 -5.26
CA LEU A 153 -3.72 1.44 -5.45
C LEU A 153 -3.28 1.59 -6.89
N GLN A 154 -3.74 2.63 -7.60
CA GLN A 154 -3.31 2.90 -8.96
C GLN A 154 -3.31 4.39 -9.29
N PHE A 155 -2.47 4.78 -10.24
CA PHE A 155 -2.48 6.12 -10.85
C PHE A 155 -1.82 6.08 -12.23
N ARG A 156 -2.00 7.15 -13.03
CA ARG A 156 -1.28 7.32 -14.29
C ARG A 156 -0.12 8.29 -14.12
N ALA A 157 0.95 8.04 -14.87
CA ALA A 157 2.13 8.88 -14.85
C ALA A 157 2.71 9.10 -16.25
N SER A 158 3.26 10.29 -16.48
CA SER A 158 4.12 10.62 -17.61
C SER A 158 5.54 10.81 -17.10
N TYR A 159 6.50 10.12 -17.73
CA TYR A 159 7.89 10.14 -17.31
C TYR A 159 8.82 9.99 -18.52
N TYR A 160 10.08 10.38 -18.34
CA TYR A 160 11.07 10.24 -19.40
C TYR A 160 12.36 9.58 -18.88
N ARG A 161 13.10 9.03 -19.84
CA ARG A 161 14.41 8.42 -19.63
C ARG A 161 15.38 8.84 -20.71
N SER A 162 16.61 9.14 -20.30
CA SER A 162 17.74 9.30 -21.19
C SER A 162 18.98 8.64 -20.55
N GLY A 163 20.07 8.49 -21.28
CA GLY A 163 21.31 7.94 -20.72
C GLY A 163 21.93 8.78 -19.58
N ARG A 164 21.46 10.01 -19.36
CA ARG A 164 22.02 10.95 -18.37
C ARG A 164 21.00 11.55 -17.43
N ALA A 165 19.73 11.51 -17.79
CA ALA A 165 18.65 12.10 -17.00
C ALA A 165 17.37 11.26 -17.10
N SER A 166 16.64 11.19 -16.02
CA SER A 166 15.32 10.57 -15.96
C SER A 166 14.44 11.40 -15.04
N GLY A 167 13.15 11.38 -15.24
CA GLY A 167 12.25 12.17 -14.40
C GLY A 167 10.80 11.79 -14.58
N ILE A 168 9.97 12.32 -13.70
CA ILE A 168 8.51 12.23 -13.73
C ILE A 168 8.02 13.64 -13.98
N ASP A 169 7.20 13.81 -15.01
CA ASP A 169 6.69 15.10 -15.44
C ASP A 169 5.27 15.35 -14.94
N GLU A 170 4.46 14.29 -14.85
CA GLU A 170 3.04 14.40 -14.49
C GLU A 170 2.55 13.13 -13.81
N ILE A 171 1.57 13.28 -12.91
CA ILE A 171 0.76 12.21 -12.34
C ILE A 171 -0.72 12.61 -12.38
N SER A 172 -1.59 11.64 -12.66
CA SER A 172 -3.03 11.86 -12.79
C SER A 172 -3.83 10.60 -12.45
N ASP A 173 -5.16 10.69 -12.48
CA ASP A 173 -6.11 9.59 -12.50
C ASP A 173 -5.83 8.53 -11.41
N TRP A 174 -5.62 9.00 -10.17
CA TRP A 174 -5.47 8.08 -9.06
C TRP A 174 -6.80 7.40 -8.70
N ASP A 175 -6.70 6.15 -8.29
CA ASP A 175 -7.83 5.38 -7.72
C ASP A 175 -7.35 4.51 -6.55
N ILE A 176 -8.22 4.37 -5.56
CA ILE A 176 -8.02 3.57 -4.36
C ILE A 176 -9.25 2.70 -4.15
N GLN A 177 -9.09 1.39 -4.31
CA GLN A 177 -10.18 0.42 -4.13
C GLN A 177 -9.89 -0.46 -2.92
N ALA A 178 -10.59 -0.23 -1.81
CA ALA A 178 -10.55 -1.09 -0.64
C ALA A 178 -11.68 -2.11 -0.71
N TYR A 179 -11.35 -3.40 -0.65
CA TYR A 179 -12.29 -4.53 -0.66
C TYR A 179 -12.59 -5.04 0.75
N ALA A 180 -11.76 -4.67 1.73
CA ALA A 180 -11.99 -4.92 3.15
C ALA A 180 -11.61 -3.66 3.92
N GLY A 181 -12.57 -3.08 4.66
CA GLY A 181 -12.35 -1.82 5.39
C GLY A 181 -12.41 -0.58 4.50
N SER A 182 -11.53 0.37 4.73
CA SER A 182 -11.46 1.64 4.00
C SER A 182 -10.02 2.11 3.80
N CYS A 183 -9.77 2.91 2.76
CA CYS A 183 -8.48 3.58 2.57
C CYS A 183 -8.72 5.01 2.08
N ALA A 184 -8.42 6.00 2.91
CA ALA A 184 -8.62 7.41 2.61
C ALA A 184 -7.32 8.03 2.10
N LEU A 185 -7.37 8.74 0.97
CA LEU A 185 -6.22 9.43 0.37
C LEU A 185 -5.51 10.31 1.41
N GLN A 186 -4.20 10.18 1.48
CA GLN A 186 -3.31 10.99 2.32
C GLN A 186 -2.30 11.79 1.51
N GLU A 187 -1.77 11.19 0.45
CA GLU A 187 -0.74 11.81 -0.37
C GLU A 187 -0.88 11.35 -1.82
N PHE A 188 -0.86 12.30 -2.75
CA PHE A 188 -0.71 12.04 -4.17
C PHE A 188 0.16 13.14 -4.75
N ASP A 189 1.47 12.88 -4.89
CA ASP A 189 2.43 13.91 -5.26
C ASP A 189 3.67 13.34 -5.96
N ILE A 190 4.37 14.19 -6.73
CA ILE A 190 5.70 13.94 -7.24
C ILE A 190 6.70 14.28 -6.13
N VAL A 191 7.04 13.29 -5.30
CA VAL A 191 7.96 13.46 -4.16
C VAL A 191 9.33 13.94 -4.61
N LYS A 192 9.76 13.51 -5.80
CA LYS A 192 11.01 13.91 -6.44
C LYS A 192 10.90 13.82 -7.95
N ALA A 193 10.91 14.95 -8.63
CA ALA A 193 10.67 15.00 -10.07
C ALA A 193 11.84 14.46 -10.92
N ARG A 194 13.10 14.57 -10.47
CA ARG A 194 14.28 14.29 -11.28
C ARG A 194 15.22 13.26 -10.62
N TYR A 195 15.74 12.35 -11.43
CA TYR A 195 16.84 11.48 -11.02
C TYR A 195 18.14 12.30 -10.87
N GLY A 196 18.93 11.96 -9.89
CA GLY A 196 20.29 12.47 -9.72
C GLY A 196 21.19 11.38 -9.14
N SER A 197 22.39 11.19 -9.71
CA SER A 197 23.32 10.16 -9.25
C SER A 197 23.66 10.25 -7.75
N ALA A 198 23.72 11.49 -7.23
CA ALA A 198 23.96 11.72 -5.80
C ALA A 198 22.69 11.73 -4.95
N THR A 199 21.52 11.96 -5.54
CA THR A 199 20.24 12.17 -4.83
C THR A 199 19.24 11.03 -5.03
N GLY A 200 19.57 10.02 -5.87
CA GLY A 200 18.76 8.85 -6.12
C GLY A 200 17.65 9.07 -7.16
N PRO A 201 16.72 8.09 -7.31
CA PRO A 201 15.71 8.05 -8.36
C PRO A 201 14.68 9.19 -8.24
N ALA A 202 14.04 9.53 -9.36
CA ALA A 202 12.78 10.27 -9.37
C ALA A 202 11.68 9.39 -8.76
N LYS A 203 10.72 10.01 -8.08
CA LYS A 203 9.69 9.30 -7.34
C LYS A 203 8.37 10.06 -7.34
N ALA A 204 7.29 9.37 -7.63
CA ALA A 204 5.91 9.82 -7.36
C ALA A 204 5.23 8.83 -6.41
N ARG A 205 4.31 9.30 -5.59
CA ARG A 205 3.67 8.51 -4.54
C ARG A 205 2.16 8.71 -4.50
N LEU A 206 1.44 7.60 -4.39
CA LEU A 206 0.06 7.53 -3.92
C LEU A 206 0.06 6.82 -2.57
N ARG A 207 -0.47 7.45 -1.51
CA ARG A 207 -0.56 6.88 -0.17
C ARG A 207 -1.94 7.10 0.40
N CYS A 208 -2.45 6.13 1.14
CA CYS A 208 -3.71 6.26 1.86
C CYS A 208 -3.56 5.88 3.34
N PHE A 209 -4.55 6.25 4.14
CA PHE A 209 -4.75 5.77 5.49
C PHE A 209 -5.78 4.64 5.46
N ALA A 210 -5.32 3.43 5.67
CA ALA A 210 -6.14 2.22 5.65
C ALA A 210 -6.62 1.85 7.05
N ASN A 211 -7.91 1.50 7.16
CA ASN A 211 -8.50 0.91 8.34
C ASN A 211 -9.06 -0.48 8.00
N ALA A 212 -8.82 -1.46 8.86
CA ALA A 212 -9.45 -2.77 8.79
C ALA A 212 -10.97 -2.65 8.97
N VAL A 213 -11.72 -3.71 8.63
CA VAL A 213 -13.19 -3.76 8.71
C VAL A 213 -13.69 -3.44 10.12
N SER A 214 -13.01 -3.94 11.15
CA SER A 214 -13.33 -3.65 12.56
C SER A 214 -12.87 -2.27 13.04
N GLY A 215 -12.03 -1.57 12.29
CA GLY A 215 -11.39 -0.33 12.71
C GLY A 215 -10.29 -0.48 13.78
N ILE A 216 -9.93 -1.72 14.16
CA ILE A 216 -8.93 -1.98 15.22
C ILE A 216 -7.50 -1.84 14.69
N ALA A 217 -7.27 -2.16 13.42
CA ALA A 217 -5.96 -2.05 12.79
C ALA A 217 -5.96 -0.94 11.74
N SER A 218 -4.87 -0.18 11.71
CA SER A 218 -4.64 0.87 10.69
C SER A 218 -3.21 0.84 10.18
N SER A 219 -3.02 1.25 8.93
CA SER A 219 -1.71 1.33 8.27
C SER A 219 -1.69 2.47 7.26
N TYR A 220 -0.51 2.76 6.71
CA TYR A 220 -0.30 3.76 5.67
C TYR A 220 0.31 3.11 4.41
N PRO A 221 -0.47 2.28 3.70
CA PRO A 221 0.01 1.70 2.46
C PRO A 221 0.30 2.76 1.41
N TYR A 222 1.32 2.50 0.59
CA TYR A 222 1.66 3.38 -0.52
C TYR A 222 2.05 2.60 -1.78
N LEU A 223 1.91 3.26 -2.92
CA LEU A 223 2.42 2.89 -4.23
C LEU A 223 3.34 4.01 -4.72
N ASP A 224 4.59 3.68 -5.01
CA ASP A 224 5.56 4.57 -5.62
C ASP A 224 5.81 4.17 -7.09
N LEU A 225 5.87 5.15 -7.98
CA LEU A 225 6.61 5.05 -9.24
C LEU A 225 8.04 5.51 -8.98
N VAL A 226 9.00 4.67 -9.34
CA VAL A 226 10.43 4.96 -9.21
C VAL A 226 11.07 4.95 -10.59
N VAL A 227 11.67 6.07 -11.02
CA VAL A 227 12.29 6.23 -12.33
C VAL A 227 13.76 6.61 -12.17
N ASP A 228 14.64 5.80 -12.77
CA ASP A 228 16.09 6.03 -12.78
C ASP A 228 16.71 5.71 -14.15
N GLY A 229 18.03 5.68 -14.23
CA GLY A 229 18.74 5.40 -15.47
C GLY A 229 18.52 3.98 -16.01
N SER A 230 18.11 3.03 -15.17
CA SER A 230 17.88 1.63 -15.55
C SER A 230 16.46 1.37 -16.02
N GLY A 231 15.47 2.12 -15.50
CA GLY A 231 14.06 1.89 -15.83
C GLY A 231 13.06 2.69 -15.01
N ALA A 232 11.81 2.37 -15.27
CA ALA A 232 10.69 2.71 -14.41
C ALA A 232 10.20 1.41 -13.74
N ARG A 233 9.92 1.47 -12.45
CA ARG A 233 9.37 0.36 -11.67
C ARG A 233 8.41 0.87 -10.62
N SER A 234 7.47 0.05 -10.24
CA SER A 234 6.63 0.26 -9.07
C SER A 234 7.33 -0.29 -7.81
N ALA A 235 7.04 0.35 -6.68
CA ALA A 235 7.40 -0.14 -5.36
C ALA A 235 6.25 0.16 -4.41
N SER A 236 5.93 -0.76 -3.52
CA SER A 236 4.83 -0.59 -2.58
C SER A 236 5.19 -1.18 -1.22
N ASN A 237 4.50 -0.70 -0.19
CA ASN A 237 4.40 -1.37 1.08
C ASN A 237 2.93 -1.38 1.51
N PHE A 238 2.51 -2.43 2.20
CA PHE A 238 1.14 -2.60 2.72
C PHE A 238 1.16 -3.01 4.17
#